data_1e3ed92c934f87581799c3f09da6d40a
#
_entry.id   1e3ed92c934f87581799c3f09da6d40a
#
_cell.length_a   1.000
_cell.length_b   1.000
_cell.length_c   1.000
_cell.angle_alpha   90.00
_cell.angle_beta   90.00
_cell.angle_gamma   90.00
#
_symmetry.space_group_name_H-M   'P 1'
#
loop_
_entity.id
_entity.type
_entity.pdbx_description
1 polymer ?
#
loop_
_entity_poly.entity_id
_entity_poly.type
_entity_poly.pdbx_seq_one_letter_code
_entity_poly.pdbx_strand_id
1 'polypeptide(L)'
;MPWAWGTGLENPSGAYHLVWSRDLYEMATALLAAGDAGAANRALDFLFDRQQKPDGSFPQNSTVDGTPHWTNVQMDEVSDPIILAWMLHRTDAATYTAHVKPAADYIVANGPVTVQDRWENQGGYSPATIAAEIAGLVCAADIARANHDTASAAAYLRTADAWQQKVASWTVTTNGPLSSSPYYLRLTKDGHPNAGTTYNIGDSGPDGIDQRAVVDPSFLELVRLGVKPATDPVIVNTIHVVDTQLGVSTPNGEFWHRYNRDGYGEQPDGSPWNVGFPAAPPGSPWSSQATIGRVWPIFAGERGEYDLVAGQPVNSSLAAITAVRNDGYLLPEQVWDAFPPSGQPGFPAGTGTFSATPLAWSHAQYIRLAWSITAGHPVEQPSVVACRYTRSCT
;
A
#
# COMPACT_ATOMS: atom_id res chain seq x y z
N MET A 1 8.03 1.06 -24.86
CA MET A 1 7.60 1.83 -23.68
C MET A 1 6.87 0.89 -22.74
N PRO A 2 6.98 1.06 -21.44
CA PRO A 2 6.18 0.29 -20.49
C PRO A 2 4.69 0.41 -20.83
N TRP A 3 3.96 -0.70 -20.79
CA TRP A 3 2.54 -0.71 -21.15
C TRP A 3 1.68 0.16 -20.20
N ALA A 4 2.10 0.30 -18.93
CA ALA A 4 1.41 1.12 -17.93
C ALA A 4 1.50 2.64 -18.20
N TRP A 5 2.42 3.10 -19.04
CA TRP A 5 2.58 4.52 -19.35
C TRP A 5 1.63 5.01 -20.46
N GLY A 6 1.01 4.10 -21.21
CA GLY A 6 0.19 4.45 -22.36
C GLY A 6 0.99 5.08 -23.52
N THR A 7 0.28 5.52 -24.54
CA THR A 7 0.87 6.08 -25.77
C THR A 7 0.87 7.61 -25.81
N GLY A 8 0.51 8.29 -24.72
CA GLY A 8 0.46 9.74 -24.63
C GLY A 8 -0.62 10.24 -23.68
N LEU A 9 -0.74 11.55 -23.56
CA LEU A 9 -1.73 12.21 -22.71
C LEU A 9 -3.17 11.93 -23.15
N GLU A 10 -3.36 11.50 -24.39
CA GLU A 10 -4.68 11.22 -24.97
C GLU A 10 -5.26 9.87 -24.51
N ASN A 11 -4.44 9.00 -23.96
CA ASN A 11 -4.90 7.73 -23.38
C ASN A 11 -4.54 7.63 -21.90
N PRO A 12 -5.25 8.34 -21.03
CA PRO A 12 -4.95 8.37 -19.60
C PRO A 12 -5.21 7.04 -18.88
N SER A 13 -5.95 6.12 -19.48
CA SER A 13 -6.32 4.82 -18.87
C SER A 13 -5.18 3.81 -18.84
N GLY A 14 -4.01 4.09 -18.93
CA GLY A 14 -2.81 3.27 -18.77
C GLY A 14 -1.59 4.16 -18.61
N ALA A 15 -1.84 5.47 -18.49
CA ALA A 15 -0.78 6.46 -18.42
C ALA A 15 -0.50 6.81 -16.96
N TYR A 16 0.63 6.42 -16.43
CA TYR A 16 1.12 6.85 -15.12
C TYR A 16 1.63 8.31 -15.15
N HIS A 17 0.89 9.19 -15.83
CA HIS A 17 1.13 10.65 -15.84
C HIS A 17 0.19 11.38 -14.87
N LEU A 18 -0.37 10.65 -13.93
CA LEU A 18 -1.28 11.14 -12.90
C LEU A 18 -0.59 11.12 -11.55
N VAL A 19 -1.14 11.86 -10.61
CA VAL A 19 -0.66 11.94 -9.24
C VAL A 19 -1.67 11.29 -8.32
N TRP A 20 -1.33 10.13 -7.76
CA TRP A 20 -2.03 9.52 -6.64
C TRP A 20 -1.51 10.11 -5.33
N SER A 21 -2.39 10.37 -4.39
CA SER A 21 -2.02 10.90 -3.08
C SER A 21 -1.10 9.93 -2.34
N ARG A 22 -1.39 8.65 -2.35
CA ARG A 22 -0.55 7.58 -1.78
C ARG A 22 0.85 7.58 -2.39
N ASP A 23 0.96 7.52 -3.72
CA ASP A 23 2.26 7.48 -4.38
C ASP A 23 3.10 8.72 -4.08
N LEU A 24 2.46 9.89 -4.04
CA LEU A 24 3.17 11.14 -3.69
C LEU A 24 3.59 11.15 -2.22
N TYR A 25 2.80 10.58 -1.30
CA TYR A 25 3.18 10.38 0.10
C TYR A 25 4.39 9.45 0.21
N GLU A 26 4.39 8.32 -0.50
CA GLU A 26 5.49 7.37 -0.52
C GLU A 26 6.80 8.04 -0.99
N MET A 27 6.72 8.84 -2.07
CA MET A 27 7.88 9.60 -2.56
C MET A 27 8.31 10.69 -1.58
N ALA A 28 7.37 11.41 -0.97
CA ALA A 28 7.68 12.50 -0.04
C ALA A 28 8.37 11.99 1.22
N THR A 29 7.95 10.85 1.76
CA THR A 29 8.61 10.22 2.92
C THR A 29 10.02 9.75 2.58
N ALA A 30 10.25 9.24 1.37
CA ALA A 30 11.58 8.89 0.89
C ALA A 30 12.49 10.12 0.72
N LEU A 31 11.97 11.21 0.15
CA LEU A 31 12.70 12.49 0.04
C LEU A 31 13.04 13.06 1.40
N LEU A 32 12.11 13.02 2.34
CA LEU A 32 12.34 13.44 3.72
C LEU A 32 13.46 12.62 4.38
N ALA A 33 13.42 11.31 4.26
CA ALA A 33 14.44 10.40 4.77
C ALA A 33 15.82 10.68 4.16
N ALA A 34 15.86 11.02 2.86
CA ALA A 34 17.09 11.40 2.16
C ALA A 34 17.58 12.83 2.48
N GLY A 35 16.85 13.58 3.32
CA GLY A 35 17.24 14.93 3.76
C GLY A 35 16.69 16.07 2.90
N ASP A 36 15.88 15.81 1.87
CA ASP A 36 15.21 16.84 1.06
C ASP A 36 13.81 17.16 1.61
N ALA A 37 13.78 17.74 2.80
CA ALA A 37 12.53 18.23 3.41
C ALA A 37 11.85 19.31 2.54
N GLY A 38 12.60 20.05 1.72
CA GLY A 38 12.06 21.05 0.82
C GLY A 38 11.19 20.42 -0.27
N ALA A 39 11.64 19.34 -0.90
CA ALA A 39 10.83 18.61 -1.88
C ALA A 39 9.62 17.91 -1.23
N ALA A 40 9.80 17.31 -0.07
CA ALA A 40 8.70 16.69 0.69
C ALA A 40 7.61 17.72 1.08
N ASN A 41 7.99 18.93 1.48
CA ASN A 41 7.02 20.02 1.74
C ASN A 41 6.26 20.41 0.47
N ARG A 42 6.93 20.55 -0.69
CA ARG A 42 6.25 20.86 -1.95
C ARG A 42 5.25 19.76 -2.36
N ALA A 43 5.57 18.50 -2.08
CA ALA A 43 4.65 17.39 -2.29
C ALA A 43 3.41 17.53 -1.40
N LEU A 44 3.58 17.83 -0.12
CA LEU A 44 2.45 18.09 0.79
C LEU A 44 1.61 19.31 0.35
N ASP A 45 2.27 20.40 -0.06
CA ASP A 45 1.57 21.58 -0.56
C ASP A 45 0.73 21.25 -1.81
N PHE A 46 1.24 20.39 -2.72
CA PHE A 46 0.45 19.91 -3.85
C PHE A 46 -0.78 19.11 -3.40
N LEU A 47 -0.61 18.18 -2.46
CA LEU A 47 -1.71 17.37 -1.94
C LEU A 47 -2.79 18.26 -1.32
N PHE A 48 -2.42 19.21 -0.47
CA PHE A 48 -3.35 20.07 0.23
C PHE A 48 -3.96 21.15 -0.64
N ASP A 49 -3.13 21.88 -1.40
CA ASP A 49 -3.59 23.06 -2.14
C ASP A 49 -4.20 22.73 -3.51
N ARG A 50 -3.95 21.53 -4.05
CA ARG A 50 -4.37 21.12 -5.40
C ARG A 50 -5.31 19.93 -5.45
N GLN A 51 -5.06 18.89 -4.66
CA GLN A 51 -5.87 17.68 -4.72
C GLN A 51 -6.98 17.62 -3.68
N GLN A 52 -6.76 18.15 -2.47
CA GLN A 52 -7.75 18.06 -1.41
C GLN A 52 -9.06 18.76 -1.79
N LYS A 53 -10.17 18.08 -1.56
CA LYS A 53 -11.51 18.63 -1.77
C LYS A 53 -11.97 19.39 -0.51
N PRO A 54 -12.99 20.30 -0.65
CA PRO A 54 -13.49 21.09 0.48
C PRO A 54 -14.02 20.25 1.66
N ASP A 55 -14.46 19.02 1.43
CA ASP A 55 -14.92 18.08 2.46
C ASP A 55 -13.77 17.34 3.16
N GLY A 56 -12.53 17.60 2.78
CA GLY A 56 -11.33 16.96 3.32
C GLY A 56 -10.90 15.68 2.59
N SER A 57 -11.72 15.15 1.68
CA SER A 57 -11.37 13.96 0.88
C SER A 57 -10.41 14.29 -0.25
N PHE A 58 -9.88 13.22 -0.86
CA PHE A 58 -9.02 13.29 -2.04
C PHE A 58 -9.65 12.50 -3.20
N PRO A 59 -9.46 12.89 -4.47
CA PRO A 59 -9.78 12.02 -5.59
C PRO A 59 -8.77 10.88 -5.64
N GLN A 60 -9.12 9.76 -6.26
CA GLN A 60 -8.20 8.66 -6.51
C GLN A 60 -6.87 9.13 -7.13
N ASN A 61 -6.95 10.06 -8.09
CA ASN A 61 -5.79 10.71 -8.67
C ASN A 61 -6.17 12.03 -9.35
N SER A 62 -5.16 12.81 -9.71
CA SER A 62 -5.29 14.04 -10.47
C SER A 62 -4.21 14.16 -11.53
N THR A 63 -4.41 15.07 -12.47
CA THR A 63 -3.32 15.57 -13.32
C THR A 63 -2.32 16.39 -12.48
N VAL A 64 -1.17 16.74 -13.07
CA VAL A 64 -0.11 17.49 -12.40
C VAL A 64 -0.49 18.94 -12.05
N ASP A 65 -1.61 19.43 -12.55
CA ASP A 65 -2.19 20.72 -12.15
C ASP A 65 -3.22 20.60 -11.01
N GLY A 66 -3.51 19.37 -10.57
CA GLY A 66 -4.47 19.06 -9.50
C GLY A 66 -5.89 18.79 -9.99
N THR A 67 -6.16 18.81 -11.30
CA THR A 67 -7.49 18.49 -11.82
C THR A 67 -7.80 17.01 -11.57
N PRO A 68 -8.88 16.66 -10.83
CA PRO A 68 -9.25 15.26 -10.58
C PRO A 68 -9.50 14.49 -11.88
N HIS A 69 -8.94 13.27 -11.95
CA HIS A 69 -9.15 12.39 -13.10
C HIS A 69 -10.07 11.22 -12.73
N TRP A 70 -9.66 10.33 -11.84
CA TRP A 70 -10.55 9.36 -11.21
C TRP A 70 -10.94 9.83 -9.81
N THR A 71 -12.21 9.66 -9.46
CA THR A 71 -12.79 10.36 -8.30
C THR A 71 -13.23 9.47 -7.16
N ASN A 72 -13.06 8.14 -7.27
CA ASN A 72 -13.30 7.23 -6.16
C ASN A 72 -12.39 7.60 -4.99
N VAL A 73 -12.91 7.45 -3.78
CA VAL A 73 -12.13 7.78 -2.59
C VAL A 73 -11.45 6.52 -2.06
N GLN A 74 -10.16 6.63 -1.80
CA GLN A 74 -9.37 5.66 -1.06
C GLN A 74 -9.03 6.26 0.29
N MET A 75 -9.33 5.54 1.38
CA MET A 75 -9.23 6.14 2.72
C MET A 75 -7.77 6.23 3.22
N ASP A 76 -6.86 5.43 2.68
CA ASP A 76 -5.41 5.61 2.86
C ASP A 76 -4.95 6.94 2.25
N GLU A 77 -5.41 7.29 1.05
CA GLU A 77 -5.10 8.55 0.39
C GLU A 77 -5.64 9.80 1.11
N VAL A 78 -6.64 9.64 1.97
CA VAL A 78 -7.11 10.72 2.86
C VAL A 78 -6.22 10.81 4.11
N SER A 79 -5.66 9.69 4.55
CA SER A 79 -4.87 9.57 5.78
C SER A 79 -3.41 9.95 5.60
N ASP A 80 -2.80 9.56 4.48
CA ASP A 80 -1.39 9.73 4.18
C ASP A 80 -0.92 11.20 4.20
N PRO A 81 -1.68 12.17 3.65
CA PRO A 81 -1.32 13.59 3.76
C PRO A 81 -1.29 14.11 5.20
N ILE A 82 -2.12 13.56 6.10
CA ILE A 82 -2.10 13.91 7.52
C ILE A 82 -0.82 13.39 8.18
N ILE A 83 -0.45 12.14 7.87
CA ILE A 83 0.79 11.53 8.38
C ILE A 83 1.98 12.33 7.90
N LEU A 84 2.02 12.68 6.62
CA LEU A 84 3.10 13.48 6.03
C LEU A 84 3.19 14.87 6.67
N ALA A 85 2.06 15.54 6.92
CA ALA A 85 2.02 16.83 7.62
C ALA A 85 2.62 16.73 9.02
N TRP A 86 2.31 15.66 9.75
CA TRP A 86 2.88 15.39 11.07
C TRP A 86 4.40 15.16 10.98
N MET A 87 4.88 14.35 10.04
CA MET A 87 6.31 14.08 9.84
C MET A 87 7.10 15.32 9.44
N LEU A 88 6.49 16.23 8.68
CA LEU A 88 7.07 17.50 8.26
C LEU A 88 6.91 18.62 9.30
N HIS A 89 6.34 18.31 10.47
CA HIS A 89 6.05 19.28 11.53
C HIS A 89 5.17 20.46 11.07
N ARG A 90 4.30 20.23 10.07
CA ARG A 90 3.31 21.20 9.58
C ARG A 90 2.11 21.26 10.54
N THR A 91 2.37 21.80 11.74
CA THR A 91 1.41 21.85 12.85
C THR A 91 0.82 23.24 13.08
N ASP A 92 1.08 24.20 12.20
CA ASP A 92 0.56 25.55 12.29
C ASP A 92 -0.97 25.60 12.11
N ALA A 93 -1.59 26.67 12.63
CA ALA A 93 -3.04 26.80 12.66
C ALA A 93 -3.69 26.86 11.27
N ALA A 94 -3.00 27.40 10.25
CA ALA A 94 -3.50 27.46 8.90
C ALA A 94 -3.56 26.06 8.28
N THR A 95 -2.46 25.30 8.33
CA THR A 95 -2.40 23.91 7.88
C THR A 95 -3.43 23.03 8.62
N TYR A 96 -3.53 23.18 9.94
CA TYR A 96 -4.50 22.42 10.72
C TYR A 96 -5.95 22.70 10.27
N THR A 97 -6.33 23.99 10.23
CA THR A 97 -7.74 24.37 10.01
C THR A 97 -8.17 24.13 8.55
N ALA A 98 -7.29 24.39 7.59
CA ALA A 98 -7.64 24.29 6.19
C ALA A 98 -7.57 22.85 5.65
N HIS A 99 -6.69 22.00 6.22
CA HIS A 99 -6.35 20.74 5.60
C HIS A 99 -6.47 19.52 6.53
N VAL A 100 -5.73 19.52 7.65
CA VAL A 100 -5.66 18.34 8.54
C VAL A 100 -7.01 18.06 9.20
N LYS A 101 -7.66 19.10 9.73
CA LYS A 101 -8.95 18.91 10.40
C LYS A 101 -10.05 18.42 9.46
N PRO A 102 -10.27 19.00 8.26
CA PRO A 102 -11.26 18.47 7.32
C PRO A 102 -10.99 17.00 6.92
N ALA A 103 -9.73 16.63 6.66
CA ALA A 103 -9.39 15.26 6.32
C ALA A 103 -9.64 14.29 7.49
N ALA A 104 -9.24 14.65 8.70
CA ALA A 104 -9.49 13.84 9.89
C ALA A 104 -10.99 13.71 10.22
N ASP A 105 -11.76 14.78 10.06
CA ASP A 105 -13.22 14.76 10.22
C ASP A 105 -13.87 13.85 9.16
N TYR A 106 -13.35 13.88 7.91
CA TYR A 106 -13.80 12.98 6.84
C TYR A 106 -13.55 11.52 7.19
N ILE A 107 -12.34 11.18 7.70
CA ILE A 107 -12.01 9.81 8.13
C ILE A 107 -12.97 9.36 9.23
N VAL A 108 -13.20 10.18 10.26
CA VAL A 108 -14.13 9.83 11.37
C VAL A 108 -15.55 9.57 10.87
N ALA A 109 -15.99 10.31 9.86
CA ALA A 109 -17.35 10.22 9.34
C ALA A 109 -17.57 9.05 8.36
N ASN A 110 -16.56 8.62 7.62
CA ASN A 110 -16.68 7.70 6.49
C ASN A 110 -15.95 6.36 6.67
N GLY A 111 -14.89 6.31 7.48
CA GLY A 111 -14.15 5.07 7.79
C GLY A 111 -14.90 4.14 8.77
N PRO A 112 -14.39 2.94 9.03
CA PRO A 112 -13.15 2.34 8.57
C PRO A 112 -13.29 1.57 7.25
N VAL A 113 -14.34 1.80 6.49
CA VAL A 113 -14.60 1.15 5.19
C VAL A 113 -14.09 2.04 4.09
N THR A 114 -13.31 1.47 3.17
CA THR A 114 -12.87 2.18 1.98
C THR A 114 -13.71 1.80 0.76
N VAL A 115 -13.92 2.74 -0.16
CA VAL A 115 -14.57 2.48 -1.46
C VAL A 115 -13.66 1.65 -2.35
N GLN A 116 -12.35 1.94 -2.30
CA GLN A 116 -11.30 1.17 -2.97
C GLN A 116 -10.14 0.97 -2.00
N ASP A 117 -9.54 -0.23 -2.02
CA ASP A 117 -8.28 -0.51 -1.34
C ASP A 117 -7.09 0.10 -2.12
N ARG A 118 -5.88 -0.02 -1.61
CA ARG A 118 -4.66 0.53 -2.25
C ARG A 118 -4.42 -0.01 -3.68
N TRP A 119 -5.11 -1.07 -4.09
CA TRP A 119 -5.03 -1.64 -5.43
C TRP A 119 -6.15 -1.18 -6.36
N GLU A 120 -7.02 -0.28 -5.89
CA GLU A 120 -7.98 0.48 -6.70
C GLU A 120 -9.14 -0.32 -7.30
N ASN A 121 -9.27 -1.58 -6.93
CA ASN A 121 -10.23 -2.47 -7.58
C ASN A 121 -11.25 -3.10 -6.62
N GLN A 122 -11.08 -2.98 -5.30
CA GLN A 122 -12.00 -3.55 -4.31
C GLN A 122 -12.21 -2.61 -3.12
N GLY A 123 -13.43 -2.57 -2.63
CA GLY A 123 -13.78 -1.87 -1.39
C GLY A 123 -14.23 -2.81 -0.28
N GLY A 124 -14.15 -2.32 0.95
CA GLY A 124 -14.49 -3.06 2.17
C GLY A 124 -13.62 -2.68 3.37
N TYR A 125 -13.52 -3.58 4.32
CA TYR A 125 -12.62 -3.46 5.48
C TYR A 125 -11.24 -4.02 5.10
N SER A 126 -10.30 -3.16 4.77
CA SER A 126 -8.91 -3.51 4.45
C SER A 126 -8.02 -3.27 5.67
N PRO A 127 -7.24 -4.25 6.15
CA PRO A 127 -6.32 -4.03 7.28
C PRO A 127 -5.26 -2.97 6.99
N ALA A 128 -4.79 -2.86 5.75
CA ALA A 128 -3.83 -1.83 5.33
C ALA A 128 -4.44 -0.43 5.41
N THR A 129 -5.59 -0.23 4.77
CA THR A 129 -6.29 1.06 4.77
C THR A 129 -6.68 1.48 6.19
N ILE A 130 -7.20 0.54 7.01
CA ILE A 130 -7.53 0.82 8.41
C ILE A 130 -6.29 1.20 9.22
N ALA A 131 -5.12 0.63 8.93
CA ALA A 131 -3.87 1.02 9.57
C ALA A 131 -3.51 2.48 9.27
N ALA A 132 -3.61 2.90 8.00
CA ALA A 132 -3.38 4.28 7.59
C ALA A 132 -4.38 5.24 8.26
N GLU A 133 -5.68 4.89 8.29
CA GLU A 133 -6.71 5.68 8.96
C GLU A 133 -6.42 5.87 10.47
N ILE A 134 -6.05 4.80 11.16
CA ILE A 134 -5.67 4.85 12.59
C ILE A 134 -4.47 5.76 12.78
N ALA A 135 -3.42 5.60 11.97
CA ALA A 135 -2.20 6.40 12.06
C ALA A 135 -2.48 7.88 11.74
N GLY A 136 -3.24 8.15 10.68
CA GLY A 136 -3.68 9.50 10.31
C GLY A 136 -4.45 10.19 11.43
N LEU A 137 -5.41 9.50 12.07
CA LEU A 137 -6.19 10.05 13.19
C LEU A 137 -5.33 10.32 14.43
N VAL A 138 -4.34 9.49 14.74
CA VAL A 138 -3.42 9.74 15.86
C VAL A 138 -2.51 10.94 15.57
N CYS A 139 -1.98 11.06 14.35
CA CYS A 139 -1.21 12.22 13.90
C CYS A 139 -2.08 13.50 13.93
N ALA A 140 -3.32 13.43 13.42
CA ALA A 140 -4.26 14.54 13.48
C ALA A 140 -4.57 14.99 14.91
N ALA A 141 -4.70 14.05 15.84
CA ALA A 141 -4.95 14.37 17.25
C ALA A 141 -3.77 15.11 17.90
N ASP A 142 -2.55 14.77 17.52
CA ASP A 142 -1.34 15.45 17.99
C ASP A 142 -1.26 16.88 17.44
N ILE A 143 -1.52 17.06 16.15
CA ILE A 143 -1.61 18.36 15.49
C ILE A 143 -2.75 19.21 16.10
N ALA A 144 -3.93 18.60 16.36
CA ALA A 144 -5.06 19.29 17.00
C ALA A 144 -4.70 19.80 18.39
N ARG A 145 -3.97 19.01 19.21
CA ARG A 145 -3.48 19.44 20.52
C ARG A 145 -2.52 20.63 20.42
N ALA A 146 -1.61 20.62 19.43
CA ALA A 146 -0.72 21.75 19.20
C ALA A 146 -1.50 23.03 18.89
N ASN A 147 -2.70 22.89 18.31
CA ASN A 147 -3.64 23.99 18.01
C ASN A 147 -4.71 24.23 19.09
N HIS A 148 -4.55 23.66 20.29
CA HIS A 148 -5.48 23.79 21.42
C HIS A 148 -6.90 23.26 21.16
N ASP A 149 -7.13 22.51 20.07
CA ASP A 149 -8.40 21.83 19.79
C ASP A 149 -8.45 20.46 20.49
N THR A 150 -8.63 20.51 21.80
CA THR A 150 -8.67 19.31 22.64
C THR A 150 -9.91 18.44 22.38
N ALA A 151 -11.00 19.04 21.90
CA ALA A 151 -12.23 18.31 21.57
C ALA A 151 -12.05 17.41 20.34
N SER A 152 -11.52 17.96 19.26
CA SER A 152 -11.19 17.19 18.04
C SER A 152 -10.11 16.15 18.33
N ALA A 153 -9.05 16.50 19.05
CA ALA A 153 -8.01 15.55 19.46
C ALA A 153 -8.58 14.35 20.23
N ALA A 154 -9.49 14.59 21.17
CA ALA A 154 -10.15 13.52 21.92
C ALA A 154 -11.08 12.67 21.02
N ALA A 155 -11.77 13.25 20.06
CA ALA A 155 -12.61 12.52 19.12
C ALA A 155 -11.77 11.60 18.20
N TYR A 156 -10.71 12.12 17.62
CA TYR A 156 -9.80 11.37 16.74
C TYR A 156 -9.18 10.18 17.46
N LEU A 157 -8.66 10.39 18.68
CA LEU A 157 -8.10 9.29 19.47
C LEU A 157 -9.13 8.24 19.88
N ARG A 158 -10.35 8.64 20.24
CA ARG A 158 -11.40 7.65 20.56
C ARG A 158 -11.72 6.77 19.34
N THR A 159 -11.79 7.36 18.16
CA THR A 159 -12.03 6.62 16.90
C THR A 159 -10.86 5.70 16.58
N ALA A 160 -9.63 6.22 16.59
CA ALA A 160 -8.42 5.45 16.34
C ALA A 160 -8.28 4.25 17.29
N ASP A 161 -8.48 4.47 18.62
CA ASP A 161 -8.40 3.41 19.62
C ASP A 161 -9.48 2.33 19.42
N ALA A 162 -10.71 2.76 19.10
CA ALA A 162 -11.80 1.82 18.83
C ALA A 162 -11.52 0.96 17.60
N TRP A 163 -10.96 1.54 16.56
CA TRP A 163 -10.63 0.80 15.34
C TRP A 163 -9.40 -0.11 15.54
N GLN A 164 -8.38 0.36 16.26
CA GLN A 164 -7.22 -0.46 16.60
C GLN A 164 -7.60 -1.74 17.37
N GLN A 165 -8.59 -1.64 18.27
CA GLN A 165 -9.11 -2.79 19.00
C GLN A 165 -9.94 -3.73 18.12
N LYS A 166 -10.58 -3.21 17.08
CA LYS A 166 -11.55 -3.94 16.26
C LYS A 166 -10.98 -4.44 14.93
N VAL A 167 -9.87 -3.90 14.44
CA VAL A 167 -9.34 -4.25 13.10
C VAL A 167 -9.22 -5.75 12.89
N ALA A 168 -8.72 -6.49 13.87
CA ALA A 168 -8.65 -7.95 13.78
C ALA A 168 -10.04 -8.60 13.68
N SER A 169 -11.04 -8.08 14.40
CA SER A 169 -12.39 -8.64 14.34
C SER A 169 -13.08 -8.46 12.98
N TRP A 170 -12.66 -7.47 12.21
CA TRP A 170 -13.18 -7.20 10.87
C TRP A 170 -12.42 -7.88 9.74
N THR A 171 -11.13 -8.23 9.97
CA THR A 171 -10.22 -8.60 8.88
C THR A 171 -9.43 -9.89 9.10
N VAL A 172 -9.54 -10.51 10.29
CA VAL A 172 -8.84 -11.77 10.61
C VAL A 172 -9.81 -12.94 10.56
N THR A 173 -9.55 -13.90 9.66
CA THR A 173 -10.29 -15.17 9.65
C THR A 173 -9.68 -16.19 10.59
N THR A 174 -10.54 -17.02 11.20
CA THR A 174 -10.17 -18.17 12.05
C THR A 174 -10.59 -19.50 11.45
N ASN A 175 -11.24 -19.49 10.29
CA ASN A 175 -11.75 -20.67 9.61
C ASN A 175 -11.46 -20.66 8.09
N GLY A 176 -10.49 -19.86 7.66
CA GLY A 176 -10.12 -19.77 6.25
C GLY A 176 -9.31 -20.98 5.78
N PRO A 177 -9.23 -21.21 4.45
CA PRO A 177 -8.61 -22.40 3.88
C PRO A 177 -7.08 -22.36 3.84
N LEU A 178 -6.44 -21.21 4.12
CA LEU A 178 -4.99 -21.04 3.90
C LEU A 178 -4.12 -21.39 5.11
N SER A 179 -4.72 -21.42 6.32
CA SER A 179 -4.03 -21.82 7.56
C SER A 179 -5.04 -22.32 8.59
N SER A 180 -4.60 -23.22 9.46
CA SER A 180 -5.34 -23.63 10.65
C SER A 180 -5.26 -22.59 11.79
N SER A 181 -4.36 -21.63 11.71
CA SER A 181 -4.21 -20.51 12.64
C SER A 181 -4.81 -19.23 12.04
N PRO A 182 -5.26 -18.27 12.88
CA PRO A 182 -5.84 -17.02 12.40
C PRO A 182 -4.88 -16.21 11.52
N TYR A 183 -5.40 -15.57 10.45
CA TYR A 183 -4.62 -14.72 9.55
C TYR A 183 -5.43 -13.56 9.00
N TYR A 184 -4.77 -12.44 8.69
CA TYR A 184 -5.36 -11.29 8.03
C TYR A 184 -5.72 -11.60 6.59
N LEU A 185 -6.89 -11.17 6.17
CA LEU A 185 -7.37 -11.20 4.78
C LEU A 185 -6.94 -9.92 4.05
N ARG A 186 -6.92 -9.95 2.71
CA ARG A 186 -6.78 -8.74 1.90
C ARG A 186 -7.81 -7.69 2.32
N LEU A 187 -9.07 -8.08 2.34
CA LEU A 187 -10.19 -7.29 2.85
C LEU A 187 -11.40 -8.18 3.13
N THR A 188 -12.36 -7.65 3.87
CA THR A 188 -13.70 -8.23 3.98
C THR A 188 -14.75 -7.25 3.47
N LYS A 189 -15.78 -7.77 2.82
CA LYS A 189 -16.83 -6.93 2.21
C LYS A 189 -17.78 -6.33 3.26
N ASP A 190 -17.93 -6.99 4.39
CA ASP A 190 -18.96 -6.73 5.39
C ASP A 190 -18.46 -6.74 6.84
N GLY A 191 -17.14 -6.83 7.06
CA GLY A 191 -16.53 -6.93 8.39
C GLY A 191 -16.75 -8.27 9.09
N HIS A 192 -17.15 -9.32 8.36
CA HIS A 192 -17.37 -10.66 8.87
C HIS A 192 -16.32 -11.64 8.27
N PRO A 193 -15.08 -11.67 8.78
CA PRO A 193 -13.97 -12.38 8.15
C PRO A 193 -14.14 -13.90 8.11
N ASN A 194 -15.03 -14.46 8.90
CA ASN A 194 -15.34 -15.89 8.91
C ASN A 194 -16.52 -16.27 8.02
N ALA A 195 -17.19 -15.30 7.41
CA ALA A 195 -18.23 -15.57 6.41
C ALA A 195 -17.58 -15.97 5.08
N GLY A 196 -18.22 -16.91 4.38
CA GLY A 196 -17.83 -17.29 3.01
C GLY A 196 -18.30 -16.28 1.97
N THR A 197 -18.25 -15.00 2.28
CA THR A 197 -18.62 -13.93 1.35
C THR A 197 -17.68 -13.96 0.15
N THR A 198 -18.26 -13.94 -1.06
CA THR A 198 -17.50 -13.96 -2.30
C THR A 198 -17.50 -12.60 -2.97
N TYR A 199 -16.43 -12.31 -3.73
CA TYR A 199 -16.33 -11.12 -4.55
C TYR A 199 -15.52 -11.38 -5.82
N ASN A 200 -15.65 -10.50 -6.79
CA ASN A 200 -14.84 -10.53 -7.99
C ASN A 200 -13.50 -9.87 -7.68
N ILE A 201 -12.39 -10.52 -8.02
CA ILE A 201 -11.06 -10.01 -7.68
C ILE A 201 -10.77 -8.66 -8.35
N GLY A 202 -11.25 -8.46 -9.57
CA GLY A 202 -10.88 -7.31 -10.39
C GLY A 202 -9.57 -7.54 -11.15
N ASP A 203 -9.13 -6.54 -11.91
CA ASP A 203 -7.85 -6.53 -12.64
C ASP A 203 -7.58 -7.83 -13.43
N SER A 204 -8.56 -8.30 -14.18
CA SER A 204 -8.50 -9.59 -14.90
C SER A 204 -8.37 -10.83 -14.00
N GLY A 205 -8.54 -10.69 -12.70
CA GLY A 205 -8.67 -11.81 -11.76
C GLY A 205 -10.06 -12.46 -11.83
N PRO A 206 -10.24 -13.67 -11.28
CA PRO A 206 -11.48 -14.42 -11.36
C PRO A 206 -12.61 -13.81 -10.52
N ASP A 207 -13.84 -14.16 -10.91
CA ASP A 207 -15.07 -13.83 -10.19
C ASP A 207 -15.38 -14.86 -9.08
N GLY A 208 -16.15 -14.42 -8.09
CA GLY A 208 -16.76 -15.30 -7.10
C GLY A 208 -15.78 -15.96 -6.12
N ILE A 209 -14.68 -15.32 -5.83
CA ILE A 209 -13.66 -15.87 -4.91
C ILE A 209 -14.08 -15.60 -3.46
N ASP A 210 -13.99 -16.64 -2.63
CA ASP A 210 -14.20 -16.55 -1.18
C ASP A 210 -13.14 -15.62 -0.55
N GLN A 211 -13.59 -14.57 0.15
CA GLN A 211 -12.71 -13.60 0.80
C GLN A 211 -11.67 -14.26 1.70
N ARG A 212 -11.98 -15.42 2.32
CA ARG A 212 -11.06 -16.15 3.21
C ARG A 212 -9.87 -16.79 2.48
N ALA A 213 -9.93 -16.89 1.16
CA ALA A 213 -8.86 -17.43 0.31
C ALA A 213 -7.98 -16.35 -0.32
N VAL A 214 -8.12 -15.08 0.11
CA VAL A 214 -7.36 -13.96 -0.46
C VAL A 214 -6.58 -13.23 0.63
N VAL A 215 -5.26 -13.30 0.54
CA VAL A 215 -4.31 -12.54 1.38
C VAL A 215 -3.53 -11.55 0.54
N ASP A 216 -2.92 -10.58 1.21
CA ASP A 216 -2.21 -9.45 0.60
C ASP A 216 -1.10 -9.00 1.55
N PRO A 217 0.15 -8.84 1.11
CA PRO A 217 1.25 -8.36 1.94
C PRO A 217 0.99 -6.97 2.55
N SER A 218 0.07 -6.19 1.99
CA SER A 218 -0.26 -4.83 2.46
C SER A 218 -0.71 -4.78 3.92
N PHE A 219 -1.14 -5.88 4.54
CA PHE A 219 -1.43 -5.92 5.98
C PHE A 219 -0.23 -5.46 6.85
N LEU A 220 0.99 -5.49 6.30
CA LEU A 220 2.21 -5.00 6.96
C LEU A 220 2.14 -3.53 7.34
N GLU A 221 1.25 -2.73 6.75
CA GLU A 221 0.95 -1.36 7.18
C GLU A 221 0.60 -1.30 8.68
N LEU A 222 -0.06 -2.34 9.21
CA LEU A 222 -0.34 -2.43 10.65
C LEU A 222 0.94 -2.36 11.51
N VAL A 223 2.05 -2.90 11.02
CA VAL A 223 3.35 -2.90 11.73
C VAL A 223 4.18 -1.67 11.33
N ARG A 224 4.25 -1.39 10.04
CA ARG A 224 5.04 -0.29 9.49
C ARG A 224 4.61 1.05 10.07
N LEU A 225 3.31 1.30 10.20
CA LEU A 225 2.76 2.52 10.81
C LEU A 225 2.66 2.45 12.35
N GLY A 226 3.12 1.38 12.99
CA GLY A 226 3.15 1.27 14.45
C GLY A 226 1.80 0.97 15.13
N VAL A 227 0.81 0.47 14.40
CA VAL A 227 -0.54 0.15 14.91
C VAL A 227 -0.57 -1.21 15.63
N LYS A 228 0.25 -2.17 15.21
CA LYS A 228 0.41 -3.50 15.82
C LYS A 228 1.88 -3.83 16.00
N PRO A 229 2.25 -4.54 17.07
CA PRO A 229 3.63 -5.01 17.22
C PRO A 229 3.95 -6.12 16.20
N ALA A 230 5.18 -6.15 15.70
CA ALA A 230 5.65 -7.17 14.78
C ALA A 230 5.57 -8.59 15.37
N THR A 231 5.53 -8.71 16.68
CA THR A 231 5.43 -9.99 17.42
C THR A 231 3.99 -10.43 17.68
N ASP A 232 2.96 -9.71 17.18
CA ASP A 232 1.57 -10.14 17.28
C ASP A 232 1.42 -11.52 16.61
N PRO A 233 0.87 -12.55 17.30
CA PRO A 233 0.78 -13.89 16.74
C PRO A 233 0.03 -13.99 15.42
N VAL A 234 -0.97 -13.12 15.19
CA VAL A 234 -1.73 -13.08 13.94
C VAL A 234 -0.89 -12.48 12.82
N ILE A 235 -0.12 -11.42 13.11
CA ILE A 235 0.85 -10.85 12.17
C ILE A 235 1.85 -11.93 11.74
N VAL A 236 2.49 -12.61 12.72
CA VAL A 236 3.49 -13.66 12.45
C VAL A 236 2.90 -14.78 11.60
N ASN A 237 1.69 -15.26 11.93
CA ASN A 237 1.06 -16.31 11.13
C ASN A 237 0.68 -15.81 9.73
N THR A 238 0.21 -14.57 9.60
CA THR A 238 -0.12 -14.00 8.29
C THR A 238 1.11 -13.90 7.40
N ILE A 239 2.28 -13.56 7.94
CA ILE A 239 3.55 -13.61 7.22
C ILE A 239 3.77 -14.99 6.59
N HIS A 240 3.63 -16.07 7.37
CA HIS A 240 3.79 -17.43 6.85
C HIS A 240 2.78 -17.78 5.75
N VAL A 241 1.53 -17.33 5.90
CA VAL A 241 0.50 -17.52 4.89
C VAL A 241 0.87 -16.77 3.61
N VAL A 242 1.23 -15.49 3.73
CA VAL A 242 1.64 -14.64 2.60
C VAL A 242 2.87 -15.21 1.90
N ASP A 243 3.90 -15.61 2.63
CA ASP A 243 5.11 -16.21 2.05
C ASP A 243 4.78 -17.50 1.28
N THR A 244 3.89 -18.34 1.82
CA THR A 244 3.48 -19.59 1.16
C THR A 244 2.62 -19.36 -0.07
N GLN A 245 1.75 -18.35 -0.05
CA GLN A 245 0.74 -18.16 -1.08
C GLN A 245 1.20 -17.19 -2.20
N LEU A 246 2.03 -16.21 -1.86
CA LEU A 246 2.37 -15.10 -2.74
C LEU A 246 3.86 -14.91 -2.97
N GLY A 247 4.70 -15.53 -2.11
CA GLY A 247 6.16 -15.42 -2.20
C GLY A 247 6.73 -16.18 -3.40
N VAL A 248 7.68 -15.56 -4.08
CA VAL A 248 8.41 -16.15 -5.20
C VAL A 248 9.89 -15.91 -5.03
N SER A 249 10.66 -16.99 -4.99
CA SER A 249 12.12 -16.94 -5.00
C SER A 249 12.63 -16.83 -6.43
N THR A 250 13.41 -15.82 -6.70
CA THR A 250 14.04 -15.57 -8.00
C THR A 250 15.58 -15.55 -7.85
N PRO A 251 16.34 -15.63 -8.95
CA PRO A 251 17.79 -15.45 -8.91
C PRO A 251 18.27 -14.13 -8.26
N ASN A 252 17.40 -13.10 -8.24
CA ASN A 252 17.70 -11.78 -7.69
C ASN A 252 17.12 -11.55 -6.28
N GLY A 253 16.44 -12.53 -5.71
CA GLY A 253 15.89 -12.48 -4.36
C GLY A 253 14.42 -12.86 -4.28
N GLU A 254 13.83 -12.60 -3.13
CA GLU A 254 12.45 -12.92 -2.81
C GLU A 254 11.55 -11.71 -3.10
N PHE A 255 10.42 -11.99 -3.77
CA PHE A 255 9.39 -11.00 -4.10
C PHE A 255 8.01 -11.59 -3.88
N TRP A 256 6.97 -10.75 -3.87
CA TRP A 256 5.59 -11.18 -3.61
C TRP A 256 4.63 -10.62 -4.65
N HIS A 257 3.60 -11.42 -5.00
CA HIS A 257 2.42 -10.95 -5.70
C HIS A 257 1.59 -10.03 -4.81
N ARG A 258 0.78 -9.14 -5.41
CA ARG A 258 -0.11 -8.24 -4.65
C ARG A 258 -1.12 -9.01 -3.80
N TYR A 259 -1.78 -9.98 -4.40
CA TYR A 259 -2.78 -10.83 -3.73
C TYR A 259 -3.04 -12.09 -4.55
N ASN A 260 -3.75 -13.06 -3.93
CA ASN A 260 -4.12 -14.29 -4.63
C ASN A 260 -4.98 -14.00 -5.87
N ARG A 261 -4.60 -14.58 -7.00
CA ARG A 261 -5.32 -14.47 -8.26
C ARG A 261 -5.31 -13.07 -8.89
N ASP A 262 -4.33 -12.28 -8.56
CA ASP A 262 -4.08 -11.01 -9.23
C ASP A 262 -3.82 -11.23 -10.73
N GLY A 263 -4.54 -10.50 -11.58
CA GLY A 263 -4.37 -10.55 -13.03
C GLY A 263 -3.70 -9.30 -13.61
N TYR A 264 -3.28 -8.33 -12.77
CA TYR A 264 -2.65 -7.10 -13.23
C TYR A 264 -1.19 -7.34 -13.63
N GLY A 265 -0.98 -7.79 -14.85
CA GLY A 265 0.33 -8.08 -15.42
C GLY A 265 0.22 -8.47 -16.90
N GLU A 266 1.33 -8.81 -17.53
CA GLU A 266 1.35 -9.16 -18.94
C GLU A 266 0.52 -10.40 -19.25
N GLN A 267 0.10 -10.48 -20.49
CA GLN A 267 -0.51 -11.68 -21.06
C GLN A 267 0.50 -12.84 -21.11
N PRO A 268 0.04 -14.10 -21.28
CA PRO A 268 0.93 -15.26 -21.28
C PRO A 268 2.04 -15.24 -22.32
N ASP A 269 1.88 -14.47 -23.38
CA ASP A 269 2.89 -14.28 -24.44
C ASP A 269 3.82 -13.08 -24.20
N GLY A 270 3.66 -12.37 -23.07
CA GLY A 270 4.42 -11.17 -22.71
C GLY A 270 3.90 -9.88 -23.33
N SER A 271 2.78 -9.92 -24.06
CA SER A 271 2.13 -8.70 -24.56
C SER A 271 1.52 -7.89 -23.41
N PRO A 272 1.22 -6.59 -23.63
CA PRO A 272 0.71 -5.70 -22.58
C PRO A 272 -0.56 -6.22 -21.90
N TRP A 273 -0.71 -5.90 -20.61
CA TRP A 273 -1.97 -6.10 -19.91
C TRP A 273 -3.12 -5.37 -20.59
N ASN A 274 -4.26 -6.03 -20.62
CA ASN A 274 -5.49 -5.46 -21.15
C ASN A 274 -6.65 -5.83 -20.24
N VAL A 275 -7.31 -4.83 -19.68
CA VAL A 275 -8.46 -5.01 -18.78
C VAL A 275 -9.62 -5.84 -19.39
N GLY A 276 -9.73 -5.86 -20.71
CA GLY A 276 -10.70 -6.70 -21.44
C GLY A 276 -10.25 -8.15 -21.65
N PHE A 277 -9.06 -8.53 -21.21
CA PHE A 277 -8.59 -9.92 -21.31
C PHE A 277 -9.33 -10.79 -20.28
N PRO A 278 -9.85 -11.97 -20.67
CA PRO A 278 -10.65 -12.76 -19.76
C PRO A 278 -9.85 -13.23 -18.56
N ALA A 279 -10.48 -13.19 -17.39
CA ALA A 279 -9.96 -13.75 -16.16
C ALA A 279 -9.69 -15.25 -16.30
N ALA A 280 -8.68 -15.75 -15.63
CA ALA A 280 -8.47 -17.19 -15.51
C ALA A 280 -9.67 -17.84 -14.79
N PRO A 281 -10.16 -19.00 -15.24
CA PRO A 281 -11.21 -19.70 -14.52
C PRO A 281 -10.82 -19.96 -13.05
N PRO A 282 -11.78 -19.93 -12.11
CA PRO A 282 -11.50 -20.27 -10.71
C PRO A 282 -10.78 -21.60 -10.58
N GLY A 283 -9.72 -21.64 -9.75
CA GLY A 283 -8.91 -22.85 -9.58
C GLY A 283 -7.85 -23.12 -10.66
N SER A 284 -7.81 -22.33 -11.72
CA SER A 284 -6.73 -22.43 -12.72
C SER A 284 -5.37 -22.12 -12.09
N PRO A 285 -4.30 -22.82 -12.48
CA PRO A 285 -2.94 -22.41 -12.15
C PRO A 285 -2.68 -21.00 -12.71
N TRP A 286 -1.88 -20.20 -12.04
CA TRP A 286 -1.51 -18.86 -12.50
C TRP A 286 -0.89 -18.86 -13.91
N SER A 287 -0.27 -19.95 -14.29
CA SER A 287 0.37 -20.14 -15.60
C SER A 287 -0.58 -20.36 -16.79
N SER A 288 -1.92 -20.43 -16.56
CA SER A 288 -2.67 -21.20 -17.56
C SER A 288 -3.37 -20.43 -18.66
N GLN A 289 -3.83 -19.21 -18.59
CA GLN A 289 -4.58 -18.63 -19.74
C GLN A 289 -4.98 -17.16 -19.66
N ALA A 290 -4.63 -16.44 -18.62
CA ALA A 290 -4.98 -15.05 -18.46
C ALA A 290 -3.76 -14.20 -18.18
N THR A 291 -3.92 -12.90 -18.14
CA THR A 291 -2.91 -12.00 -17.60
C THR A 291 -2.57 -12.42 -16.18
N ILE A 292 -1.31 -12.36 -15.83
CA ILE A 292 -0.80 -12.77 -14.52
C ILE A 292 -0.17 -11.55 -13.87
N GLY A 293 -0.67 -11.18 -12.68
CA GLY A 293 -0.02 -10.19 -11.84
C GLY A 293 1.35 -10.71 -11.40
N ARG A 294 2.41 -10.01 -11.80
CA ARG A 294 3.77 -10.40 -11.48
C ARG A 294 4.14 -9.92 -10.07
N VAL A 295 5.32 -10.30 -9.60
CA VAL A 295 5.77 -9.91 -8.26
C VAL A 295 6.28 -8.47 -8.24
N TRP A 296 6.14 -7.80 -7.09
CA TRP A 296 6.41 -6.39 -6.94
C TRP A 296 7.61 -6.10 -6.04
N PRO A 297 8.57 -5.28 -6.46
CA PRO A 297 9.74 -4.89 -5.66
C PRO A 297 9.37 -4.16 -4.36
N ILE A 298 8.25 -3.42 -4.34
CA ILE A 298 7.82 -2.69 -3.14
C ILE A 298 7.62 -3.61 -1.95
N PHE A 299 7.11 -4.83 -2.16
CA PHE A 299 6.90 -5.78 -1.06
C PHE A 299 8.21 -6.33 -0.47
N ALA A 300 9.26 -6.42 -1.26
CA ALA A 300 10.58 -6.74 -0.70
C ALA A 300 11.04 -5.63 0.26
N GLY A 301 10.71 -4.37 -0.04
CA GLY A 301 10.97 -3.24 0.83
C GLY A 301 10.10 -3.22 2.07
N GLU A 302 8.79 -3.33 1.93
CA GLU A 302 7.84 -3.36 3.05
C GLU A 302 8.11 -4.55 4.00
N ARG A 303 8.48 -5.72 3.43
CA ARG A 303 8.92 -6.87 4.20
C ARG A 303 10.22 -6.58 4.95
N GLY A 304 11.18 -5.92 4.31
CA GLY A 304 12.43 -5.50 4.96
C GLY A 304 12.19 -4.55 6.13
N GLU A 305 11.25 -3.62 6.02
CA GLU A 305 10.85 -2.74 7.12
C GLU A 305 10.20 -3.52 8.27
N TYR A 306 9.34 -4.49 7.96
CA TYR A 306 8.81 -5.42 8.96
C TYR A 306 9.93 -6.22 9.64
N ASP A 307 10.83 -6.82 8.86
CA ASP A 307 11.93 -7.63 9.37
C ASP A 307 12.83 -6.82 10.31
N LEU A 308 13.05 -5.53 9.98
CA LEU A 308 13.80 -4.60 10.84
C LEU A 308 13.11 -4.43 12.21
N VAL A 309 11.80 -4.17 12.23
CA VAL A 309 11.03 -4.06 13.47
C VAL A 309 10.97 -5.37 14.25
N ALA A 310 10.94 -6.50 13.54
CA ALA A 310 10.95 -7.84 14.13
C ALA A 310 12.35 -8.30 14.59
N GLY A 311 13.40 -7.50 14.39
CA GLY A 311 14.78 -7.85 14.71
C GLY A 311 15.36 -8.97 13.82
N GLN A 312 14.84 -9.11 12.60
CA GLN A 312 15.29 -10.09 11.62
C GLN A 312 16.32 -9.50 10.64
N PRO A 313 17.12 -10.31 9.94
CA PRO A 313 18.04 -9.83 8.92
C PRO A 313 17.31 -9.17 7.75
N VAL A 314 17.71 -7.94 7.39
CA VAL A 314 17.02 -7.11 6.38
C VAL A 314 17.83 -6.87 5.11
N ASN A 315 19.14 -7.13 5.11
CA ASN A 315 20.02 -6.81 3.98
C ASN A 315 19.65 -7.53 2.67
N SER A 316 19.05 -8.71 2.75
CA SER A 316 18.58 -9.48 1.58
C SER A 316 17.47 -8.73 0.82
N SER A 317 16.55 -8.07 1.52
CA SER A 317 15.46 -7.29 0.92
C SER A 317 15.99 -6.09 0.13
N LEU A 318 16.93 -5.33 0.70
CA LEU A 318 17.56 -4.21 -0.01
C LEU A 318 18.37 -4.70 -1.23
N ALA A 319 19.08 -5.83 -1.09
CA ALA A 319 19.84 -6.43 -2.18
C ALA A 319 18.91 -6.89 -3.33
N ALA A 320 17.76 -7.49 -3.00
CA ALA A 320 16.76 -7.91 -3.98
C ALA A 320 16.24 -6.73 -4.81
N ILE A 321 15.81 -5.64 -4.16
CA ILE A 321 15.35 -4.44 -4.89
C ILE A 321 16.48 -3.86 -5.73
N THR A 322 17.71 -3.81 -5.23
CA THR A 322 18.86 -3.33 -5.99
C THR A 322 19.12 -4.16 -7.25
N ALA A 323 18.93 -5.48 -7.16
CA ALA A 323 19.26 -6.42 -8.24
C ALA A 323 18.31 -6.34 -9.43
N VAL A 324 17.07 -5.85 -9.24
CA VAL A 324 16.07 -5.77 -10.34
C VAL A 324 16.13 -4.47 -11.15
N ARG A 325 17.03 -3.56 -10.81
CA ARG A 325 17.24 -2.34 -11.60
C ARG A 325 17.73 -2.66 -13.02
N ASN A 326 17.33 -1.86 -13.98
CA ASN A 326 17.88 -1.93 -15.32
C ASN A 326 19.27 -1.24 -15.42
N ASP A 327 19.88 -1.25 -16.61
CA ASP A 327 21.18 -0.62 -16.86
C ASP A 327 21.19 0.90 -16.61
N GLY A 328 20.02 1.54 -16.68
CA GLY A 328 19.80 2.96 -16.33
C GLY A 328 19.58 3.20 -14.83
N TYR A 329 19.74 2.20 -13.98
CA TYR A 329 19.46 2.24 -12.54
C TYR A 329 18.00 2.51 -12.20
N LEU A 330 17.08 2.23 -13.12
CA LEU A 330 15.65 2.43 -12.92
C LEU A 330 15.01 1.16 -12.36
N LEU A 331 14.15 1.32 -11.36
CA LEU A 331 13.42 0.24 -10.70
C LEU A 331 12.05 0.04 -11.33
N PRO A 332 11.67 -1.21 -11.63
CA PRO A 332 10.38 -1.52 -12.25
C PRO A 332 9.23 -1.52 -11.22
N GLU A 333 8.01 -1.48 -11.73
CA GLU A 333 6.80 -1.80 -10.99
C GLU A 333 6.73 -3.28 -10.67
N GLN A 334 6.91 -4.13 -11.69
CA GLN A 334 6.80 -5.58 -11.58
C GLN A 334 8.06 -6.28 -12.07
N VAL A 335 8.27 -7.49 -11.58
CA VAL A 335 9.42 -8.34 -11.85
C VAL A 335 8.90 -9.69 -12.37
N TRP A 336 9.58 -10.26 -13.39
CA TRP A 336 9.27 -11.60 -13.89
C TRP A 336 9.46 -12.64 -12.79
N ASP A 337 8.42 -13.43 -12.57
CA ASP A 337 8.39 -14.54 -11.61
C ASP A 337 8.85 -15.86 -12.26
N ALA A 338 8.46 -16.99 -11.65
CA ALA A 338 8.75 -18.32 -12.16
C ALA A 338 7.97 -18.70 -13.45
N PHE A 339 7.08 -17.83 -13.91
CA PHE A 339 6.22 -18.07 -15.08
C PHE A 339 6.49 -17.05 -16.21
N PRO A 340 7.71 -16.99 -16.76
CA PRO A 340 7.99 -16.12 -17.91
C PRO A 340 7.12 -16.59 -19.08
N PRO A 341 6.81 -15.69 -20.03
CA PRO A 341 6.09 -16.07 -21.24
C PRO A 341 6.77 -17.24 -21.96
N SER A 342 6.01 -18.26 -22.28
CA SER A 342 6.54 -19.46 -22.94
C SER A 342 7.15 -19.12 -24.30
N GLY A 343 8.35 -19.58 -24.56
CA GLY A 343 9.04 -19.38 -25.84
C GLY A 343 9.70 -18.00 -26.02
N GLN A 344 9.76 -17.18 -24.99
CA GLN A 344 10.41 -15.88 -25.01
C GLN A 344 11.75 -15.91 -24.26
N PRO A 345 12.90 -16.09 -24.91
CA PRO A 345 14.19 -16.28 -24.24
C PRO A 345 14.76 -14.99 -23.60
N GLY A 346 14.03 -13.89 -23.59
CA GLY A 346 14.47 -12.59 -23.10
C GLY A 346 13.86 -12.14 -21.76
N PHE A 347 13.10 -13.01 -21.06
CA PHE A 347 12.38 -12.65 -19.84
C PHE A 347 12.80 -13.50 -18.63
N PRO A 348 14.06 -13.37 -18.15
CA PRO A 348 14.51 -14.17 -17.02
C PRO A 348 13.82 -13.74 -15.72
N ALA A 349 13.44 -14.73 -14.90
CA ALA A 349 12.91 -14.49 -13.58
C ALA A 349 13.84 -13.60 -12.74
N GLY A 350 13.28 -12.66 -12.01
CA GLY A 350 14.04 -11.69 -11.23
C GLY A 350 14.44 -10.43 -11.99
N THR A 351 14.04 -10.26 -13.25
CA THR A 351 14.26 -9.03 -14.03
C THR A 351 12.96 -8.23 -14.19
N GLY A 352 13.06 -6.92 -14.42
CA GLY A 352 11.90 -6.06 -14.62
C GLY A 352 11.06 -6.48 -15.83
N THR A 353 9.74 -6.41 -15.68
CA THR A 353 8.79 -6.65 -16.76
C THR A 353 8.65 -5.42 -17.67
N PHE A 354 7.67 -5.45 -18.58
CA PHE A 354 7.32 -4.28 -19.41
C PHE A 354 6.31 -3.33 -18.73
N SER A 355 6.03 -3.52 -17.44
CA SER A 355 5.28 -2.58 -16.63
C SER A 355 6.03 -1.26 -16.44
N ALA A 356 5.51 -0.32 -15.65
CA ALA A 356 6.15 0.98 -15.45
C ALA A 356 7.60 0.84 -14.97
N THR A 357 8.53 1.42 -15.74
CA THR A 357 9.96 1.50 -15.39
C THR A 357 10.50 2.86 -15.84
N PRO A 358 10.80 3.80 -14.94
CA PRO A 358 10.73 3.65 -13.47
C PRO A 358 9.30 3.64 -12.93
N LEU A 359 9.08 2.94 -11.81
CA LEU A 359 7.99 3.25 -10.91
C LEU A 359 8.54 4.09 -9.75
N ALA A 360 7.96 5.27 -9.53
CA ALA A 360 8.40 6.18 -8.47
C ALA A 360 8.27 5.55 -7.07
N TRP A 361 7.21 4.79 -6.83
CA TRP A 361 6.99 4.06 -5.59
C TRP A 361 8.08 3.02 -5.30
N SER A 362 8.53 2.25 -6.32
CA SER A 362 9.65 1.30 -6.15
C SER A 362 10.94 2.02 -5.74
N HIS A 363 11.23 3.18 -6.33
CA HIS A 363 12.38 4.01 -5.92
C HIS A 363 12.22 4.55 -4.51
N ALA A 364 11.03 5.02 -4.15
CA ALA A 364 10.74 5.52 -2.81
C ALA A 364 10.93 4.42 -1.76
N GLN A 365 10.42 3.23 -2.03
CA GLN A 365 10.54 2.09 -1.12
C GLN A 365 12.00 1.65 -0.95
N TYR A 366 12.80 1.68 -2.01
CA TYR A 366 14.24 1.42 -1.92
C TYR A 366 14.93 2.43 -0.99
N ILE A 367 14.65 3.71 -1.17
CA ILE A 367 15.26 4.79 -0.37
C ILE A 367 14.82 4.65 1.09
N ARG A 368 13.54 4.47 1.36
CA ARG A 368 13.02 4.31 2.72
C ARG A 368 13.66 3.12 3.43
N LEU A 369 13.73 1.95 2.77
CA LEU A 369 14.36 0.77 3.36
C LEU A 369 15.83 1.02 3.69
N ALA A 370 16.60 1.64 2.77
CA ALA A 370 18.00 1.94 2.99
C ALA A 370 18.22 2.86 4.21
N TRP A 371 17.38 3.88 4.35
CA TRP A 371 17.43 4.79 5.50
C TRP A 371 16.87 4.15 6.78
N SER A 372 15.84 3.30 6.67
CA SER A 372 15.30 2.54 7.80
C SER A 372 16.36 1.61 8.41
N ILE A 373 17.15 0.94 7.57
CA ILE A 373 18.29 0.12 8.03
C ILE A 373 19.30 0.99 8.80
N THR A 374 19.59 2.17 8.30
CA THR A 374 20.53 3.10 8.95
C THR A 374 19.98 3.65 10.27
N ALA A 375 18.68 3.94 10.31
CA ALA A 375 17.99 4.47 11.49
C ALA A 375 17.69 3.39 12.55
N GLY A 376 17.61 2.13 12.14
CA GLY A 376 17.22 1.01 13.00
C GLY A 376 15.72 0.88 13.22
N HIS A 377 14.89 1.62 12.47
CA HIS A 377 13.42 1.58 12.49
C HIS A 377 12.88 2.09 11.15
N PRO A 378 11.62 1.77 10.77
CA PRO A 378 10.98 2.33 9.57
C PRO A 378 10.92 3.87 9.66
N VAL A 379 11.50 4.56 8.67
CA VAL A 379 11.61 6.03 8.69
C VAL A 379 10.28 6.75 8.46
N GLU A 380 9.29 6.06 7.90
CA GLU A 380 7.93 6.59 7.74
C GLU A 380 7.02 6.30 8.95
N GLN A 381 7.47 5.53 9.94
CA GLN A 381 6.66 5.19 11.11
C GLN A 381 6.47 6.41 12.01
N PRO A 382 5.23 6.92 12.20
CA PRO A 382 5.00 8.03 13.11
C PRO A 382 5.25 7.60 14.56
N SER A 383 6.22 8.22 15.23
CA SER A 383 6.58 7.85 16.60
C SER A 383 5.39 8.02 17.58
N VAL A 384 4.49 8.98 17.35
CA VAL A 384 3.28 9.16 18.16
C VAL A 384 2.32 7.97 18.08
N VAL A 385 2.27 7.28 16.93
CA VAL A 385 1.46 6.07 16.73
C VAL A 385 2.12 4.86 17.39
N ALA A 386 3.40 4.64 17.09
CA ALA A 386 4.18 3.54 17.66
C ALA A 386 4.25 3.62 19.19
N CYS A 387 4.47 4.82 19.74
CA CYS A 387 4.44 5.04 21.18
C CYS A 387 3.09 4.67 21.80
N ARG A 388 1.97 5.03 21.13
CA ARG A 388 0.63 4.76 21.63
C ARG A 388 0.29 3.27 21.69
N TYR A 389 0.59 2.51 20.62
CA TYR A 389 0.08 1.16 20.46
C TYR A 389 1.12 0.05 20.67
N THR A 390 2.39 0.32 20.34
CA THR A 390 3.47 -0.68 20.48
C THR A 390 4.45 -0.34 21.60
N ARG A 391 4.30 0.80 22.26
CA ARG A 391 5.19 1.33 23.31
C ARG A 391 6.60 1.64 22.83
N SER A 392 6.80 1.79 21.53
CA SER A 392 8.05 2.24 20.93
C SER A 392 8.02 3.76 20.83
N CYS A 393 8.52 4.43 21.88
CA CYS A 393 8.49 5.90 22.02
C CYS A 393 9.85 6.55 21.63
N THR A 394 10.46 6.10 20.54
CA THR A 394 11.77 6.61 20.08
C THR A 394 11.60 7.78 19.13
#